data_f47222191ff6446d804a2633ed142df9
#
_entry.id   f47222191ff6446d804a2633ed142df9
#
_cell.length_a   1.000
_cell.length_b   1.000
_cell.length_c   1.000
_cell.angle_alpha   90.00
_cell.angle_beta   90.00
_cell.angle_gamma   90.00
#
_symmetry.space_group_name_H-M   'P 1'
#
loop_
_entity.id
_entity.type
_entity.pdbx_description
1 polymer ?
#
loop_
_entity_poly.entity_id
_entity_poly.type
_entity_poly.pdbx_seq_one_letter_code
_entity_poly.pdbx_strand_id
1 'polypeptide(L)'
;MNKVLNGIFQFVVILGVGFCGGYVLANLAKDKIVSLQEPNFLLLVLAAVISFVLHIIIHEAGHLVFGLLTGYKFVSFRVFNVLIDKEKNDKIRLRTVQGVDGTGGQCLMSPPKIKNGTFPFKLYLAGGVTFNIIFSGLVWLIAPSFYTLLFALIGIILALTNAIPMGFNDGMSMKLCLQNEVNRSAIHLSLIVNYYATQGKSYVVSYPEVLEEIKKLDINERNYITDFLSFMEIEYYQDKFELEKVHDLLLKLYYENPDLILPYKIEVMRSLIQLTSLFEPNSNLIDELLANKNVKARLKAREPQNKTILAVYEWRVKNNPQKALAILEEGRKILHRSPHLYAKIIDEKYINYIESLITSEIEQKI
;
A
#
# COMPACT_ATOMS: atom_id res chain seq x y z
N MET A 1 -0.97 5.53 -20.09
CA MET A 1 -0.59 6.97 -20.19
C MET A 1 0.81 7.14 -19.62
N ASN A 2 1.74 7.76 -20.33
CA ASN A 2 3.17 7.81 -20.01
C ASN A 2 3.41 8.44 -18.63
N LYS A 3 4.32 7.88 -17.78
CA LYS A 3 4.65 8.41 -16.42
C LYS A 3 5.00 9.90 -16.46
N VAL A 4 5.65 10.36 -17.53
CA VAL A 4 5.99 11.78 -17.76
C VAL A 4 4.72 12.61 -17.97
N LEU A 5 3.75 12.13 -18.75
CA LEU A 5 2.50 12.84 -19.01
C LEU A 5 1.65 12.97 -17.73
N ASN A 6 1.65 11.95 -16.88
CA ASN A 6 0.98 11.99 -15.57
C ASN A 6 1.63 13.01 -14.63
N GLY A 7 2.97 13.08 -14.60
CA GLY A 7 3.69 14.06 -13.81
C GLY A 7 3.43 15.49 -14.28
N ILE A 8 3.45 15.72 -15.59
CA ILE A 8 3.12 17.03 -16.19
C ILE A 8 1.68 17.41 -15.86
N PHE A 9 0.73 16.47 -15.98
CA PHE A 9 -0.67 16.74 -15.67
C PHE A 9 -0.88 17.09 -14.20
N GLN A 10 -0.28 16.36 -13.26
CA GLN A 10 -0.33 16.70 -11.83
C GLN A 10 0.26 18.08 -11.56
N PHE A 11 1.39 18.40 -12.17
CA PHE A 11 2.01 19.72 -12.04
C PHE A 11 1.10 20.83 -12.54
N VAL A 12 0.44 20.65 -13.70
CA VAL A 12 -0.54 21.61 -14.24
C VAL A 12 -1.73 21.77 -13.33
N VAL A 13 -2.25 20.68 -12.75
CA VAL A 13 -3.35 20.75 -11.76
C VAL A 13 -2.94 21.54 -10.52
N ILE A 14 -1.75 21.27 -9.96
CA ILE A 14 -1.23 21.99 -8.79
C ILE A 14 -1.06 23.49 -9.10
N LEU A 15 -0.47 23.82 -10.25
CA LEU A 15 -0.32 25.22 -10.69
C LEU A 15 -1.67 25.91 -10.91
N GLY A 16 -2.63 25.22 -11.54
CA GLY A 16 -3.97 25.76 -11.78
C GLY A 16 -4.71 26.06 -10.48
N VAL A 17 -4.69 25.11 -9.53
CA VAL A 17 -5.31 25.31 -8.21
C VAL A 17 -4.59 26.42 -7.42
N GLY A 18 -3.25 26.45 -7.46
CA GLY A 18 -2.46 27.51 -6.83
C GLY A 18 -2.75 28.89 -7.41
N PHE A 19 -2.86 29.01 -8.73
CA PHE A 19 -3.20 30.27 -9.42
C PHE A 19 -4.62 30.71 -9.09
N CYS A 20 -5.63 29.82 -9.17
CA CYS A 20 -7.01 30.13 -8.82
C CYS A 20 -7.13 30.54 -7.35
N GLY A 21 -6.46 29.82 -6.45
CA GLY A 21 -6.43 30.15 -5.02
C GLY A 21 -5.78 31.50 -4.75
N GLY A 22 -4.65 31.81 -5.41
CA GLY A 22 -3.99 33.12 -5.32
C GLY A 22 -4.86 34.25 -5.85
N TYR A 23 -5.55 34.03 -6.97
CA TYR A 23 -6.50 35.01 -7.52
C TYR A 23 -7.67 35.27 -6.59
N VAL A 24 -8.29 34.22 -6.03
CA VAL A 24 -9.37 34.35 -5.05
C VAL A 24 -8.89 35.11 -3.81
N LEU A 25 -7.71 34.74 -3.28
CA LEU A 25 -7.12 35.42 -2.14
C LEU A 25 -6.88 36.91 -2.39
N ALA A 26 -6.33 37.28 -3.57
CA ALA A 26 -6.08 38.66 -3.93
C ALA A 26 -7.37 39.50 -3.99
N ASN A 27 -8.45 38.93 -4.53
CA ASN A 27 -9.76 39.63 -4.55
C ASN A 27 -10.37 39.75 -3.16
N LEU A 28 -10.36 38.71 -2.34
CA LEU A 28 -10.86 38.76 -0.97
C LEU A 28 -10.08 39.73 -0.09
N ALA A 29 -8.77 39.89 -0.32
CA ALA A 29 -7.94 40.87 0.34
C ALA A 29 -8.31 42.30 -0.08
N LYS A 30 -8.50 42.51 -1.39
CA LYS A 30 -8.92 43.78 -1.96
C LYS A 30 -10.27 44.24 -1.38
N ASP A 31 -11.18 43.30 -1.21
CA ASP A 31 -12.52 43.56 -0.66
C ASP A 31 -12.55 43.63 0.88
N LYS A 32 -11.37 43.59 1.55
CA LYS A 32 -11.21 43.59 3.02
C LYS A 32 -11.96 42.46 3.75
N ILE A 33 -12.34 41.40 3.04
CA ILE A 33 -13.02 40.24 3.63
C ILE A 33 -12.03 39.41 4.46
N VAL A 34 -10.73 39.41 4.07
CA VAL A 34 -9.64 38.75 4.80
C VAL A 34 -8.60 39.82 5.17
N SER A 35 -8.32 39.97 6.46
CA SER A 35 -7.21 40.78 6.94
C SER A 35 -5.90 40.06 6.58
N LEU A 36 -5.18 40.52 5.55
CA LEU A 36 -3.85 40.08 5.22
C LEU A 36 -2.84 40.84 6.09
N GLN A 37 -2.73 40.47 7.37
CA GLN A 37 -1.43 40.66 8.04
C GLN A 37 -0.43 39.73 7.36
N GLU A 38 0.75 40.25 7.02
CA GLU A 38 1.81 39.43 6.40
C GLU A 38 2.03 38.17 7.24
N PRO A 39 1.78 36.98 6.67
CA PRO A 39 1.90 35.76 7.48
C PRO A 39 3.38 35.53 7.81
N ASN A 40 3.65 35.19 9.05
CA ASN A 40 4.98 34.74 9.42
C ASN A 40 5.31 33.49 8.58
N PHE A 41 6.42 33.52 7.83
CA PHE A 41 6.82 32.45 6.91
C PHE A 41 6.92 31.09 7.62
N LEU A 42 7.48 31.04 8.84
CA LEU A 42 7.62 29.81 9.60
C LEU A 42 6.25 29.22 9.97
N LEU A 43 5.30 30.07 10.42
CA LEU A 43 3.94 29.62 10.72
C LEU A 43 3.20 29.14 9.46
N LEU A 44 3.52 29.71 8.31
CA LEU A 44 2.93 29.30 7.03
C LEU A 44 3.41 27.89 6.63
N VAL A 45 4.70 27.63 6.75
CA VAL A 45 5.27 26.30 6.51
C VAL A 45 4.69 25.28 7.50
N LEU A 46 4.60 25.63 8.77
CA LEU A 46 4.02 24.76 9.80
C LEU A 46 2.54 24.47 9.51
N ALA A 47 1.76 25.49 9.16
CA ALA A 47 0.36 25.35 8.78
C ALA A 47 0.19 24.46 7.54
N ALA A 48 1.07 24.57 6.54
CA ALA A 48 1.06 23.71 5.35
C ALA A 48 1.29 22.24 5.72
N VAL A 49 2.30 21.95 6.55
CA VAL A 49 2.60 20.58 6.99
C VAL A 49 1.45 20.00 7.81
N ILE A 50 0.91 20.76 8.77
CA ILE A 50 -0.25 20.33 9.57
C ILE A 50 -1.46 20.08 8.68
N SER A 51 -1.76 20.99 7.76
CA SER A 51 -2.87 20.86 6.81
C SER A 51 -2.74 19.61 5.95
N PHE A 52 -1.55 19.32 5.44
CA PHE A 52 -1.28 18.13 4.66
C PHE A 52 -1.55 16.85 5.46
N VAL A 53 -1.04 16.76 6.68
CA VAL A 53 -1.26 15.60 7.56
C VAL A 53 -2.75 15.45 7.92
N LEU A 54 -3.41 16.55 8.25
CA LEU A 54 -4.85 16.55 8.58
C LEU A 54 -5.68 16.09 7.38
N HIS A 55 -5.38 16.55 6.16
CA HIS A 55 -6.10 16.12 4.97
C HIS A 55 -5.89 14.66 4.60
N ILE A 56 -4.75 14.04 4.93
CA ILE A 56 -4.59 12.58 4.84
C ILE A 56 -5.55 11.89 5.81
N ILE A 57 -5.61 12.35 7.07
CA ILE A 57 -6.53 11.78 8.08
C ILE A 57 -8.00 11.95 7.65
N ILE A 58 -8.36 13.12 7.18
CA ILE A 58 -9.71 13.46 6.70
C ILE A 58 -10.09 12.56 5.51
N HIS A 59 -9.17 12.36 4.57
CA HIS A 59 -9.36 11.51 3.40
C HIS A 59 -9.67 10.07 3.81
N GLU A 60 -8.83 9.48 4.64
CA GLU A 60 -9.04 8.10 5.12
C GLU A 60 -10.31 7.98 5.99
N ALA A 61 -10.63 9.01 6.78
CA ALA A 61 -11.89 9.07 7.53
C ALA A 61 -13.11 9.10 6.61
N GLY A 62 -13.00 9.71 5.42
CA GLY A 62 -14.06 9.70 4.41
C GLY A 62 -14.36 8.27 3.93
N HIS A 63 -13.34 7.47 3.63
CA HIS A 63 -13.52 6.05 3.30
C HIS A 63 -14.15 5.27 4.45
N LEU A 64 -13.71 5.55 5.69
CA LEU A 64 -14.28 4.91 6.89
C LEU A 64 -15.77 5.21 7.02
N VAL A 65 -16.16 6.48 6.99
CA VAL A 65 -17.56 6.90 7.20
C VAL A 65 -18.46 6.34 6.09
N PHE A 66 -18.10 6.53 4.82
CA PHE A 66 -18.92 6.05 3.71
C PHE A 66 -18.90 4.52 3.60
N GLY A 67 -17.82 3.88 4.00
CA GLY A 67 -17.77 2.43 4.13
C GLY A 67 -18.76 1.93 5.17
N LEU A 68 -18.76 2.50 6.39
CA LEU A 68 -19.71 2.13 7.46
C LEU A 68 -21.15 2.34 7.02
N LEU A 69 -21.46 3.48 6.39
CA LEU A 69 -22.80 3.80 5.88
C LEU A 69 -23.28 2.81 4.79
N THR A 70 -22.38 2.16 4.10
CA THR A 70 -22.68 1.21 3.02
C THR A 70 -22.48 -0.26 3.42
N GLY A 71 -22.33 -0.53 4.73
CA GLY A 71 -22.31 -1.88 5.28
C GLY A 71 -20.95 -2.57 5.30
N TYR A 72 -19.87 -1.81 5.07
CA TYR A 72 -18.52 -2.32 5.30
C TYR A 72 -18.22 -2.42 6.79
N LYS A 73 -17.26 -3.26 7.12
CA LYS A 73 -16.75 -3.42 8.49
C LYS A 73 -15.32 -2.89 8.57
N PHE A 74 -15.03 -2.14 9.63
CA PHE A 74 -13.69 -1.61 9.89
C PHE A 74 -12.67 -2.74 10.05
N VAL A 75 -11.51 -2.60 9.40
CA VAL A 75 -10.37 -3.52 9.47
C VAL A 75 -9.15 -2.80 10.04
N SER A 76 -8.68 -1.74 9.35
CA SER A 76 -7.54 -0.95 9.80
C SER A 76 -7.55 0.45 9.23
N PHE A 77 -6.88 1.37 9.94
CA PHE A 77 -6.69 2.77 9.57
C PHE A 77 -5.22 3.13 9.76
N ARG A 78 -4.55 3.55 8.71
CA ARG A 78 -3.13 3.88 8.72
C ARG A 78 -2.90 5.30 8.23
N VAL A 79 -2.03 6.03 8.93
CA VAL A 79 -1.46 7.31 8.49
C VAL A 79 0.04 7.21 8.63
N PHE A 80 0.77 7.34 7.53
CA PHE A 80 2.19 7.05 7.42
C PHE A 80 2.55 5.68 8.01
N ASN A 81 3.31 5.66 9.09
CA ASN A 81 3.75 4.44 9.79
C ASN A 81 2.89 4.10 11.03
N VAL A 82 1.90 4.91 11.34
CA VAL A 82 0.98 4.67 12.47
C VAL A 82 -0.24 3.91 11.98
N LEU A 83 -0.47 2.74 12.55
CA LEU A 83 -1.58 1.84 12.20
C LEU A 83 -2.49 1.61 13.41
N ILE A 84 -3.77 1.82 13.19
CA ILE A 84 -4.86 1.38 14.08
C ILE A 84 -5.51 0.18 13.42
N ASP A 85 -5.48 -0.99 14.04
CA ASP A 85 -6.11 -2.20 13.53
C ASP A 85 -7.01 -2.86 14.58
N LYS A 86 -7.92 -3.70 14.09
CA LYS A 86 -8.88 -4.44 14.92
C LYS A 86 -8.44 -5.89 15.04
N GLU A 87 -8.20 -6.36 16.27
CA GLU A 87 -7.85 -7.75 16.56
C GLU A 87 -9.05 -8.70 16.50
N LYS A 88 -8.78 -10.02 16.54
CA LYS A 88 -9.81 -11.08 16.53
C LYS A 88 -10.89 -10.93 17.62
N ASN A 89 -10.53 -10.33 18.75
CA ASN A 89 -11.41 -10.12 19.91
C ASN A 89 -12.05 -8.72 19.92
N ASP A 90 -12.12 -8.08 18.77
CA ASP A 90 -12.68 -6.73 18.56
C ASP A 90 -11.93 -5.59 19.28
N LYS A 91 -10.78 -5.86 19.90
CA LYS A 91 -9.95 -4.83 20.52
C LYS A 91 -9.21 -4.01 19.46
N ILE A 92 -9.25 -2.70 19.63
CA ILE A 92 -8.48 -1.76 18.83
C ILE A 92 -7.05 -1.71 19.36
N ARG A 93 -6.09 -1.78 18.45
CA ARG A 93 -4.67 -1.72 18.75
C ARG A 93 -3.99 -0.63 17.93
N LEU A 94 -3.15 0.15 18.59
CA LEU A 94 -2.25 1.13 17.95
C LEU A 94 -0.84 0.54 17.88
N ARG A 95 -0.23 0.58 16.69
CA ARG A 95 1.14 0.10 16.47
C ARG A 95 1.83 0.83 15.33
N THR A 96 3.15 0.70 15.28
CA THR A 96 3.96 1.24 14.18
C THR A 96 4.33 0.13 13.21
N VAL A 97 4.02 0.35 11.94
CA VAL A 97 4.37 -0.55 10.82
C VAL A 97 5.10 0.24 9.74
N GLN A 98 5.73 -0.45 8.80
CA GLN A 98 6.24 0.24 7.61
C GLN A 98 5.07 0.69 6.73
N GLY A 99 5.12 1.94 6.27
CA GLY A 99 4.16 2.47 5.31
C GLY A 99 4.23 1.77 3.96
N VAL A 100 3.15 1.82 3.20
CA VAL A 100 3.11 1.33 1.82
C VAL A 100 3.66 2.40 0.89
N ASP A 101 4.61 2.02 0.05
CA ASP A 101 5.27 2.94 -0.88
C ASP A 101 4.25 3.61 -1.82
N GLY A 102 4.30 4.93 -1.88
CA GLY A 102 3.40 5.73 -2.71
C GLY A 102 2.05 6.09 -2.07
N THR A 103 1.82 5.77 -0.78
CA THR A 103 0.58 6.14 -0.06
C THR A 103 0.87 6.87 1.24
N GLY A 104 0.17 7.97 1.52
CA GLY A 104 0.24 8.69 2.79
C GLY A 104 -0.64 8.07 3.88
N GLY A 105 -1.76 7.45 3.49
CA GLY A 105 -2.72 6.82 4.35
C GLY A 105 -3.30 5.54 3.74
N GLN A 106 -4.14 4.84 4.50
CA GLN A 106 -4.92 3.72 4.02
C GLN A 106 -6.03 3.38 5.03
N CYS A 107 -7.28 3.38 4.59
CA CYS A 107 -8.41 2.86 5.35
C CYS A 107 -8.86 1.54 4.73
N LEU A 108 -8.51 0.42 5.36
CA LEU A 108 -8.96 -0.90 4.94
C LEU A 108 -10.28 -1.26 5.63
N MET A 109 -11.21 -1.73 4.83
CA MET A 109 -12.51 -2.17 5.30
C MET A 109 -12.92 -3.47 4.62
N SER A 110 -13.60 -4.36 5.33
CA SER A 110 -14.18 -5.58 4.77
C SER A 110 -15.50 -5.24 4.08
N PRO A 111 -15.65 -5.50 2.76
CA PRO A 111 -16.84 -5.15 2.02
C PRO A 111 -18.02 -6.09 2.36
N PRO A 112 -19.27 -5.68 2.13
CA PRO A 112 -20.41 -6.58 2.12
C PRO A 112 -20.32 -7.55 0.94
N LYS A 113 -21.05 -8.67 1.02
CA LYS A 113 -21.09 -9.67 -0.06
C LYS A 113 -21.55 -9.06 -1.39
N ILE A 114 -20.98 -9.56 -2.49
CA ILE A 114 -21.45 -9.23 -3.83
C ILE A 114 -22.92 -9.68 -3.99
N LYS A 115 -23.75 -8.80 -4.52
CA LYS A 115 -25.13 -9.07 -4.91
C LYS A 115 -25.36 -8.58 -6.33
N ASN A 116 -25.90 -9.44 -7.20
CA ASN A 116 -26.17 -9.10 -8.62
C ASN A 116 -24.91 -8.54 -9.34
N GLY A 117 -23.74 -9.19 -9.15
CA GLY A 117 -22.48 -8.81 -9.80
C GLY A 117 -21.89 -7.47 -9.31
N THR A 118 -22.36 -6.92 -8.18
CA THR A 118 -21.89 -5.64 -7.67
C THR A 118 -21.89 -5.58 -6.13
N PHE A 119 -21.19 -4.60 -5.60
CA PHE A 119 -21.18 -4.21 -4.18
C PHE A 119 -21.09 -2.67 -4.09
N PRO A 120 -21.35 -2.04 -2.95
CA PRO A 120 -21.44 -0.58 -2.84
C PRO A 120 -20.07 0.12 -2.87
N PHE A 121 -19.27 -0.08 -3.92
CA PHE A 121 -17.92 0.47 -4.06
C PHE A 121 -17.89 1.99 -4.30
N LYS A 122 -18.94 2.57 -4.93
CA LYS A 122 -18.93 3.97 -5.37
C LYS A 122 -18.75 4.94 -4.21
N LEU A 123 -19.57 4.82 -3.17
CA LEU A 123 -19.48 5.71 -2.01
C LEU A 123 -18.19 5.46 -1.21
N TYR A 124 -17.79 4.20 -1.04
CA TYR A 124 -16.54 3.86 -0.38
C TYR A 124 -15.34 4.52 -1.07
N LEU A 125 -15.18 4.34 -2.39
CA LEU A 125 -14.08 4.92 -3.15
C LEU A 125 -14.15 6.44 -3.29
N ALA A 126 -15.34 7.05 -3.31
CA ALA A 126 -15.48 8.50 -3.34
C ALA A 126 -15.27 9.17 -1.97
N GLY A 127 -15.20 8.40 -0.89
CA GLY A 127 -15.22 8.90 0.49
C GLY A 127 -14.13 9.90 0.79
N GLY A 128 -12.88 9.55 0.49
CA GLY A 128 -11.73 10.40 0.76
C GLY A 128 -11.77 11.73 0.01
N VAL A 129 -12.05 11.69 -1.29
CA VAL A 129 -12.20 12.88 -2.14
C VAL A 129 -13.31 13.80 -1.61
N THR A 130 -14.47 13.23 -1.32
CA THR A 130 -15.62 13.97 -0.82
C THR A 130 -15.33 14.66 0.50
N PHE A 131 -14.70 13.97 1.45
CA PHE A 131 -14.37 14.54 2.75
C PHE A 131 -13.33 15.67 2.63
N ASN A 132 -12.31 15.50 1.80
CA ASN A 132 -11.35 16.58 1.56
C ASN A 132 -12.03 17.83 1.02
N ILE A 133 -12.96 17.73 0.08
CA ILE A 133 -13.70 18.87 -0.48
C ILE A 133 -14.59 19.51 0.60
N ILE A 134 -15.38 18.70 1.33
CA ILE A 134 -16.31 19.21 2.35
C ILE A 134 -15.54 19.94 3.45
N PHE A 135 -14.50 19.33 4.03
CA PHE A 135 -13.73 19.95 5.12
C PHE A 135 -12.94 21.16 4.66
N SER A 136 -12.42 21.18 3.43
CA SER A 136 -11.81 22.37 2.83
C SER A 136 -12.78 23.55 2.82
N GLY A 137 -14.00 23.33 2.32
CA GLY A 137 -15.02 24.36 2.27
C GLY A 137 -15.49 24.80 3.65
N LEU A 138 -15.81 23.86 4.54
CA LEU A 138 -16.33 24.15 5.88
C LEU A 138 -15.36 24.96 6.74
N VAL A 139 -14.09 24.54 6.81
CA VAL A 139 -13.08 25.20 7.65
C VAL A 139 -12.86 26.64 7.17
N TRP A 140 -12.78 26.85 5.86
CA TRP A 140 -12.60 28.20 5.32
C TRP A 140 -13.85 29.07 5.53
N LEU A 141 -15.06 28.55 5.36
CA LEU A 141 -16.32 29.31 5.55
C LEU A 141 -16.55 29.70 7.01
N ILE A 142 -16.19 28.86 7.98
CA ILE A 142 -16.38 29.13 9.41
C ILE A 142 -15.36 30.15 9.93
N ALA A 143 -14.12 30.10 9.48
CA ALA A 143 -13.03 30.95 9.97
C ALA A 143 -12.14 31.45 8.81
N PRO A 144 -12.65 32.41 8.01
CA PRO A 144 -11.87 32.93 6.87
C PRO A 144 -10.57 33.58 7.33
N SER A 145 -9.45 33.01 6.90
CA SER A 145 -8.11 33.50 7.18
C SER A 145 -7.13 33.01 6.11
N PHE A 146 -5.92 33.54 6.09
CA PHE A 146 -4.87 33.04 5.22
C PHE A 146 -4.55 31.56 5.49
N TYR A 147 -4.49 31.15 6.75
CA TYR A 147 -4.16 29.76 7.13
C TYR A 147 -5.27 28.77 6.78
N THR A 148 -6.54 29.14 6.95
CA THR A 148 -7.67 28.29 6.58
C THR A 148 -7.88 28.23 5.07
N LEU A 149 -7.51 29.26 4.32
CA LEU A 149 -7.45 29.20 2.86
C LEU A 149 -6.34 28.25 2.41
N LEU A 150 -5.14 28.31 3.02
CA LEU A 150 -4.05 27.36 2.76
C LEU A 150 -4.49 25.92 3.03
N PHE A 151 -5.16 25.67 4.16
CA PHE A 151 -5.75 24.38 4.48
C PHE A 151 -6.73 23.94 3.36
N ALA A 152 -7.66 24.81 2.96
CA ALA A 152 -8.63 24.50 1.92
C ALA A 152 -7.96 24.18 0.57
N LEU A 153 -6.95 24.94 0.16
CA LEU A 153 -6.21 24.71 -1.08
C LEU A 153 -5.48 23.38 -1.09
N ILE A 154 -4.82 23.00 0.01
CA ILE A 154 -4.15 21.70 0.15
C ILE A 154 -5.17 20.58 0.04
N GLY A 155 -6.32 20.70 0.70
CA GLY A 155 -7.39 19.70 0.64
C GLY A 155 -7.98 19.54 -0.76
N ILE A 156 -8.20 20.63 -1.49
CA ILE A 156 -8.66 20.58 -2.89
C ILE A 156 -7.61 19.94 -3.80
N ILE A 157 -6.33 20.26 -3.63
CA ILE A 157 -5.24 19.63 -4.39
C ILE A 157 -5.24 18.11 -4.15
N LEU A 158 -5.30 17.68 -2.89
CA LEU A 158 -5.34 16.26 -2.54
C LEU A 158 -6.62 15.57 -3.05
N ALA A 159 -7.78 16.25 -3.00
CA ALA A 159 -9.01 15.75 -3.58
C ALA A 159 -8.89 15.53 -5.10
N LEU A 160 -8.39 16.52 -5.83
CA LEU A 160 -8.23 16.44 -7.29
C LEU A 160 -7.20 15.38 -7.70
N THR A 161 -6.06 15.29 -7.02
CA THR A 161 -5.04 14.27 -7.32
C THR A 161 -5.52 12.85 -7.05
N ASN A 162 -6.48 12.65 -6.13
CA ASN A 162 -7.10 11.35 -5.89
C ASN A 162 -8.33 11.10 -6.76
N ALA A 163 -9.07 12.13 -7.17
CA ALA A 163 -10.25 11.98 -8.03
C ALA A 163 -9.89 11.71 -9.49
N ILE A 164 -8.79 12.32 -9.99
CA ILE A 164 -8.35 12.14 -11.38
C ILE A 164 -7.71 10.75 -11.53
N PRO A 165 -8.22 9.89 -12.45
CA PRO A 165 -7.77 8.51 -12.58
C PRO A 165 -6.30 8.40 -12.97
N MET A 166 -5.42 8.15 -12.02
CA MET A 166 -3.96 8.02 -12.25
C MET A 166 -3.34 6.98 -11.30
N GLY A 167 -2.40 6.17 -11.81
CA GLY A 167 -1.68 5.17 -11.03
C GLY A 167 -2.63 4.19 -10.36
N PHE A 168 -2.69 4.20 -9.02
CA PHE A 168 -3.52 3.32 -8.20
C PHE A 168 -4.34 4.10 -7.15
N ASN A 169 -4.71 5.37 -7.48
CA ASN A 169 -5.55 6.21 -6.63
C ASN A 169 -7.04 5.82 -6.68
N ASP A 170 -7.87 6.48 -5.86
CA ASP A 170 -9.30 6.21 -5.77
C ASP A 170 -10.04 6.44 -7.09
N GLY A 171 -9.68 7.49 -7.82
CA GLY A 171 -10.25 7.80 -9.13
C GLY A 171 -9.97 6.69 -10.15
N MET A 172 -8.76 6.10 -10.13
CA MET A 172 -8.44 4.96 -10.99
C MET A 172 -9.20 3.71 -10.55
N SER A 173 -9.27 3.42 -9.25
CA SER A 173 -10.06 2.32 -8.70
C SER A 173 -11.53 2.44 -9.10
N MET A 174 -12.10 3.65 -8.95
CA MET A 174 -13.47 3.96 -9.36
C MET A 174 -13.68 3.72 -10.86
N LYS A 175 -12.79 4.27 -11.69
CA LYS A 175 -12.85 4.09 -13.15
C LYS A 175 -12.85 2.62 -13.54
N LEU A 176 -11.90 1.84 -13.00
CA LEU A 176 -11.76 0.41 -13.30
C LEU A 176 -12.98 -0.39 -12.84
N CYS A 177 -13.51 -0.12 -11.65
CA CYS A 177 -14.73 -0.77 -11.16
C CYS A 177 -15.97 -0.42 -11.98
N LEU A 178 -16.04 0.76 -12.56
CA LEU A 178 -17.14 1.15 -13.47
C LEU A 178 -17.05 0.47 -14.84
N GLN A 179 -15.86 0.10 -15.30
CA GLN A 179 -15.63 -0.48 -16.61
C GLN A 179 -16.23 -1.89 -16.76
N ASN A 180 -15.95 -2.78 -15.79
CA ASN A 180 -16.39 -4.18 -15.90
C ASN A 180 -16.52 -4.88 -14.54
N GLU A 181 -17.10 -6.07 -14.57
CA GLU A 181 -17.33 -6.92 -13.40
C GLU A 181 -16.05 -7.57 -12.88
N VAL A 182 -15.09 -7.89 -13.75
CA VAL A 182 -13.81 -8.51 -13.38
C VAL A 182 -13.05 -7.58 -12.43
N ASN A 183 -12.93 -6.29 -12.79
CA ASN A 183 -12.30 -5.30 -11.93
C ASN A 183 -13.04 -5.13 -10.58
N ARG A 184 -14.39 -5.14 -10.59
CA ARG A 184 -15.17 -5.08 -9.34
C ARG A 184 -14.93 -6.29 -8.46
N SER A 185 -14.91 -7.49 -9.04
CA SER A 185 -14.64 -8.73 -8.32
C SER A 185 -13.22 -8.75 -7.75
N ALA A 186 -12.23 -8.30 -8.52
CA ALA A 186 -10.84 -8.26 -8.08
C ALA A 186 -10.62 -7.27 -6.92
N ILE A 187 -11.22 -6.05 -6.95
CA ILE A 187 -11.10 -5.12 -5.83
C ILE A 187 -11.87 -5.61 -4.60
N HIS A 188 -13.05 -6.20 -4.77
CA HIS A 188 -13.79 -6.83 -3.68
C HIS A 188 -12.95 -7.92 -3.01
N LEU A 189 -12.33 -8.78 -3.80
CA LEU A 189 -11.50 -9.87 -3.34
C LEU A 189 -10.25 -9.34 -2.60
N SER A 190 -9.59 -8.29 -3.12
CA SER A 190 -8.44 -7.68 -2.45
C SER A 190 -8.79 -7.17 -1.04
N LEU A 191 -9.98 -6.58 -0.87
CA LEU A 191 -10.45 -6.12 0.44
C LEU A 191 -10.73 -7.29 1.40
N ILE A 192 -11.30 -8.40 0.88
CA ILE A 192 -11.54 -9.61 1.68
C ILE A 192 -10.22 -10.28 2.09
N VAL A 193 -9.27 -10.41 1.17
CA VAL A 193 -7.94 -10.97 1.46
C VAL A 193 -7.25 -10.17 2.58
N ASN A 194 -7.26 -8.84 2.48
CA ASN A 194 -6.70 -7.98 3.53
C ASN A 194 -7.40 -8.17 4.88
N TYR A 195 -8.73 -8.33 4.91
CA TYR A 195 -9.46 -8.64 6.15
C TYR A 195 -9.01 -9.98 6.75
N TYR A 196 -8.92 -11.05 5.95
CA TYR A 196 -8.46 -12.35 6.44
C TYR A 196 -7.01 -12.30 6.93
N ALA A 197 -6.14 -11.56 6.24
CA ALA A 197 -4.76 -11.35 6.65
C ALA A 197 -4.63 -10.69 8.03
N THR A 198 -5.50 -9.71 8.37
CA THR A 198 -5.54 -9.13 9.72
C THR A 198 -6.02 -10.12 10.78
N GLN A 199 -6.83 -11.12 10.38
CA GLN A 199 -7.27 -12.22 11.25
C GLN A 199 -6.25 -13.37 11.36
N GLY A 200 -5.09 -13.24 10.74
CA GLY A 200 -4.01 -14.25 10.74
C GLY A 200 -4.30 -15.46 9.87
N LYS A 201 -5.05 -15.29 8.79
CA LYS A 201 -5.42 -16.36 7.86
C LYS A 201 -5.12 -15.94 6.42
N SER A 202 -4.71 -16.90 5.60
CA SER A 202 -4.76 -16.75 4.14
C SER A 202 -6.19 -17.02 3.66
N TYR A 203 -6.72 -16.08 2.87
CA TYR A 203 -8.03 -16.28 2.25
C TYR A 203 -8.00 -17.40 1.22
N VAL A 204 -6.99 -17.42 0.35
CA VAL A 204 -6.86 -18.42 -0.72
C VAL A 204 -6.60 -19.83 -0.21
N VAL A 205 -5.93 -19.98 0.92
CA VAL A 205 -5.75 -21.29 1.57
C VAL A 205 -7.04 -21.75 2.25
N SER A 206 -7.81 -20.79 2.80
CA SER A 206 -9.12 -21.10 3.42
C SER A 206 -10.20 -21.45 2.38
N TYR A 207 -10.08 -20.91 1.16
CA TYR A 207 -11.05 -21.06 0.05
C TYR A 207 -10.30 -21.28 -1.29
N PRO A 208 -9.65 -22.45 -1.48
CA PRO A 208 -8.81 -22.72 -2.66
C PRO A 208 -9.59 -22.69 -3.98
N GLU A 209 -10.90 -22.90 -3.95
CA GLU A 209 -11.80 -22.77 -5.11
C GLU A 209 -11.74 -21.38 -5.77
N VAL A 210 -11.37 -20.35 -5.02
CA VAL A 210 -11.17 -18.97 -5.52
C VAL A 210 -10.10 -18.92 -6.61
N LEU A 211 -9.05 -19.75 -6.53
CA LEU A 211 -8.03 -19.79 -7.57
C LEU A 211 -8.58 -20.31 -8.91
N GLU A 212 -9.49 -21.28 -8.87
CA GLU A 212 -10.17 -21.78 -10.06
C GLU A 212 -11.16 -20.74 -10.62
N GLU A 213 -11.79 -19.95 -9.78
CA GLU A 213 -12.64 -18.83 -10.20
C GLU A 213 -11.79 -17.73 -10.87
N ILE A 214 -10.64 -17.37 -10.29
CA ILE A 214 -9.71 -16.39 -10.86
C ILE A 214 -9.23 -16.81 -12.24
N LYS A 215 -8.88 -18.09 -12.45
CA LYS A 215 -8.44 -18.63 -13.75
C LYS A 215 -9.53 -18.56 -14.83
N LYS A 216 -10.80 -18.55 -14.44
CA LYS A 216 -11.94 -18.41 -15.37
C LYS A 216 -12.25 -16.98 -15.72
N LEU A 217 -11.67 -15.98 -15.03
CA LEU A 217 -11.90 -14.59 -15.35
C LEU A 217 -11.26 -14.24 -16.69
N ASP A 218 -12.05 -13.68 -17.58
CA ASP A 218 -11.57 -13.15 -18.86
C ASP A 218 -10.88 -11.79 -18.62
N ILE A 219 -9.57 -11.84 -18.32
CA ILE A 219 -8.75 -10.67 -18.06
C ILE A 219 -8.24 -10.13 -19.40
N ASN A 220 -9.06 -9.36 -20.09
CA ASN A 220 -8.73 -8.76 -21.38
C ASN A 220 -7.68 -7.65 -21.28
N GLU A 221 -7.66 -6.92 -20.16
CA GLU A 221 -6.71 -5.83 -19.90
C GLU A 221 -6.09 -5.98 -18.52
N ARG A 222 -4.76 -6.03 -18.46
CA ARG A 222 -4.02 -5.99 -17.19
C ARG A 222 -4.01 -4.57 -16.63
N ASN A 223 -4.27 -4.49 -15.34
CA ASN A 223 -4.19 -3.27 -14.55
C ASN A 223 -3.82 -3.63 -13.10
N TYR A 224 -3.51 -2.63 -12.25
CA TYR A 224 -3.05 -2.90 -10.90
C TYR A 224 -4.06 -3.68 -10.01
N ILE A 225 -5.36 -3.59 -10.31
CA ILE A 225 -6.39 -4.35 -9.59
C ILE A 225 -6.35 -5.83 -9.99
N THR A 226 -6.25 -6.10 -11.30
CA THR A 226 -6.17 -7.48 -11.81
C THR A 226 -4.79 -8.10 -11.58
N ASP A 227 -3.71 -7.30 -11.54
CA ASP A 227 -2.38 -7.77 -11.18
C ASP A 227 -2.34 -8.34 -9.75
N PHE A 228 -3.16 -7.81 -8.84
CA PHE A 228 -3.33 -8.36 -7.49
C PHE A 228 -3.71 -9.86 -7.52
N LEU A 229 -4.48 -10.31 -8.51
CA LEU A 229 -4.90 -11.72 -8.62
C LEU A 229 -3.71 -12.69 -8.79
N SER A 230 -2.62 -12.24 -9.41
CA SER A 230 -1.40 -13.03 -9.55
C SER A 230 -0.72 -13.31 -8.20
N PHE A 231 -0.81 -12.37 -7.25
CA PHE A 231 -0.27 -12.56 -5.90
C PHE A 231 -1.06 -13.57 -5.08
N MET A 232 -2.33 -13.83 -5.40
CA MET A 232 -3.13 -14.83 -4.70
C MET A 232 -2.65 -16.26 -4.98
N GLU A 233 -2.23 -16.55 -6.20
CA GLU A 233 -1.62 -17.83 -6.55
C GLU A 233 -0.25 -17.98 -5.87
N ILE A 234 0.56 -16.91 -5.85
CA ILE A 234 1.84 -16.88 -5.14
C ILE A 234 1.63 -17.12 -3.64
N GLU A 235 0.66 -16.43 -3.00
CA GLU A 235 0.33 -16.60 -1.57
C GLU A 235 -0.08 -18.05 -1.25
N TYR A 236 -0.86 -18.68 -2.13
CA TYR A 236 -1.28 -20.07 -1.95
C TYR A 236 -0.10 -21.03 -1.88
N TYR A 237 0.84 -20.95 -2.83
CA TYR A 237 2.04 -21.80 -2.83
C TYR A 237 3.03 -21.41 -1.73
N GLN A 238 3.12 -20.13 -1.39
CA GLN A 238 3.94 -19.64 -0.29
C GLN A 238 3.50 -20.20 1.07
N ASP A 239 2.19 -20.25 1.36
CA ASP A 239 1.68 -20.82 2.60
C ASP A 239 1.97 -22.32 2.72
N LYS A 240 1.98 -23.04 1.60
CA LYS A 240 2.35 -24.45 1.49
C LYS A 240 3.84 -24.72 1.51
N PHE A 241 4.67 -23.68 1.47
CA PHE A 241 6.13 -23.79 1.34
C PHE A 241 6.60 -24.49 0.05
N GLU A 242 5.81 -24.42 -1.02
CA GLU A 242 6.21 -24.84 -2.37
C GLU A 242 7.07 -23.73 -3.02
N LEU A 243 8.25 -23.46 -2.43
CA LEU A 243 9.05 -22.27 -2.69
C LEU A 243 9.63 -22.21 -4.12
N GLU A 244 9.93 -23.35 -4.75
CA GLU A 244 10.34 -23.41 -6.16
C GLU A 244 9.21 -22.90 -7.06
N LYS A 245 7.98 -23.31 -6.79
CA LYS A 245 6.81 -22.84 -7.53
C LYS A 245 6.56 -21.34 -7.34
N VAL A 246 6.76 -20.83 -6.11
CA VAL A 246 6.71 -19.39 -5.82
C VAL A 246 7.78 -18.66 -6.62
N HIS A 247 9.01 -19.18 -6.71
CA HIS A 247 10.10 -18.59 -7.48
C HIS A 247 9.75 -18.49 -8.97
N ASP A 248 9.25 -19.58 -9.58
CA ASP A 248 8.81 -19.60 -10.98
C ASP A 248 7.72 -18.56 -11.27
N LEU A 249 6.70 -18.48 -10.40
CA LEU A 249 5.60 -17.52 -10.55
C LEU A 249 6.08 -16.07 -10.43
N LEU A 250 7.01 -15.79 -9.52
CA LEU A 250 7.61 -14.46 -9.35
C LEU A 250 8.49 -14.09 -10.55
N LEU A 251 9.30 -15.01 -11.10
CA LEU A 251 10.07 -14.79 -12.32
C LEU A 251 9.15 -14.48 -13.50
N LYS A 252 8.09 -15.28 -13.67
CA LYS A 252 7.08 -15.04 -14.69
C LYS A 252 6.45 -13.65 -14.55
N LEU A 253 6.03 -13.28 -13.33
CA LEU A 253 5.42 -11.98 -13.06
C LEU A 253 6.41 -10.83 -13.32
N TYR A 254 7.67 -10.99 -12.98
CA TYR A 254 8.73 -9.98 -13.18
C TYR A 254 9.02 -9.71 -14.65
N TYR A 255 9.15 -10.77 -15.47
CA TYR A 255 9.51 -10.64 -16.88
C TYR A 255 8.31 -10.35 -17.79
N GLU A 256 7.15 -10.93 -17.50
CA GLU A 256 5.96 -10.76 -18.35
C GLU A 256 5.15 -9.50 -18.03
N ASN A 257 5.38 -8.85 -16.85
CA ASN A 257 4.62 -7.67 -16.45
C ASN A 257 5.53 -6.49 -16.06
N PRO A 258 6.18 -5.83 -17.04
CA PRO A 258 7.08 -4.70 -16.76
C PRO A 258 6.37 -3.47 -16.19
N ASP A 259 5.04 -3.35 -16.41
CA ASP A 259 4.21 -2.21 -16.01
C ASP A 259 3.56 -2.35 -14.64
N LEU A 260 3.98 -3.34 -13.83
CA LEU A 260 3.56 -3.43 -12.44
C LEU A 260 3.70 -2.09 -11.72
N ILE A 261 2.70 -1.72 -10.93
CA ILE A 261 2.80 -0.55 -10.06
C ILE A 261 3.99 -0.69 -9.10
N LEU A 262 4.55 0.45 -8.71
CA LEU A 262 5.79 0.47 -7.92
C LEU A 262 5.75 -0.41 -6.67
N PRO A 263 4.70 -0.40 -5.81
CA PRO A 263 4.64 -1.27 -4.64
C PRO A 263 4.74 -2.77 -5.01
N TYR A 264 4.00 -3.22 -6.02
CA TYR A 264 4.04 -4.62 -6.45
C TYR A 264 5.39 -5.00 -7.03
N LYS A 265 5.97 -4.10 -7.85
CA LYS A 265 7.28 -4.33 -8.44
C LYS A 265 8.37 -4.48 -7.38
N ILE A 266 8.36 -3.64 -6.35
CA ILE A 266 9.32 -3.74 -5.23
C ILE A 266 9.14 -5.07 -4.50
N GLU A 267 7.91 -5.51 -4.25
CA GLU A 267 7.63 -6.74 -3.52
C GLU A 267 8.09 -7.98 -4.31
N VAL A 268 7.79 -8.03 -5.61
CA VAL A 268 8.28 -9.09 -6.50
C VAL A 268 9.80 -9.15 -6.50
N MET A 269 10.48 -8.00 -6.66
CA MET A 269 11.94 -7.94 -6.68
C MET A 269 12.57 -8.37 -5.35
N ARG A 270 11.99 -7.99 -4.21
CA ARG A 270 12.45 -8.42 -2.87
C ARG A 270 12.33 -9.92 -2.69
N SER A 271 11.16 -10.48 -3.02
CA SER A 271 10.93 -11.93 -2.94
C SER A 271 11.82 -12.71 -3.89
N LEU A 272 12.10 -12.18 -5.09
CA LEU A 272 13.05 -12.75 -6.02
C LEU A 272 14.48 -12.74 -5.47
N ILE A 273 14.93 -11.66 -4.81
CA ILE A 273 16.26 -11.66 -4.16
C ILE A 273 16.36 -12.83 -3.18
N GLN A 274 15.35 -13.07 -2.35
CA GLN A 274 15.34 -14.16 -1.39
C GLN A 274 15.41 -15.52 -2.07
N LEU A 275 14.48 -15.79 -2.99
CA LEU A 275 14.34 -17.13 -3.56
C LEU A 275 15.41 -17.44 -4.60
N THR A 276 15.82 -16.46 -5.40
CA THR A 276 16.98 -16.64 -6.31
C THR A 276 18.26 -16.86 -5.51
N SER A 277 18.49 -16.14 -4.40
CA SER A 277 19.63 -16.41 -3.52
C SER A 277 19.57 -17.82 -2.93
N LEU A 278 18.38 -18.34 -2.64
CA LEU A 278 18.20 -19.69 -2.08
C LEU A 278 18.51 -20.78 -3.11
N PHE A 279 17.96 -20.67 -4.33
CA PHE A 279 18.01 -21.71 -5.35
C PHE A 279 19.17 -21.54 -6.34
N GLU A 280 19.51 -20.30 -6.70
CA GLU A 280 20.48 -19.94 -7.73
C GLU A 280 21.47 -18.87 -7.23
N PRO A 281 22.29 -19.16 -6.18
CA PRO A 281 23.09 -18.16 -5.48
C PRO A 281 24.13 -17.43 -6.36
N ASN A 282 24.47 -18.00 -7.52
CA ASN A 282 25.41 -17.41 -8.49
C ASN A 282 24.71 -16.63 -9.63
N SER A 283 23.40 -16.43 -9.54
CA SER A 283 22.62 -15.72 -10.58
C SER A 283 22.92 -14.23 -10.60
N ASN A 284 23.23 -13.69 -11.78
CA ASN A 284 23.41 -12.25 -12.00
C ASN A 284 22.15 -11.43 -11.67
N LEU A 285 20.99 -12.07 -11.68
CA LEU A 285 19.71 -11.42 -11.34
C LEU A 285 19.75 -10.82 -9.93
N ILE A 286 20.42 -11.46 -8.98
CA ILE A 286 20.53 -10.97 -7.60
C ILE A 286 21.19 -9.59 -7.57
N ASP A 287 22.30 -9.40 -8.29
CA ASP A 287 23.02 -8.12 -8.33
C ASP A 287 22.21 -7.06 -9.07
N GLU A 288 21.51 -7.42 -10.15
CA GLU A 288 20.60 -6.54 -10.88
C GLU A 288 19.49 -6.01 -9.95
N LEU A 289 18.81 -6.91 -9.22
CA LEU A 289 17.74 -6.55 -8.32
C LEU A 289 18.25 -5.70 -7.14
N LEU A 290 19.38 -6.05 -6.57
CA LEU A 290 20.03 -5.27 -5.51
C LEU A 290 20.54 -3.90 -5.99
N ALA A 291 20.81 -3.70 -7.29
CA ALA A 291 21.17 -2.40 -7.84
C ALA A 291 20.01 -1.41 -7.87
N ASN A 292 18.76 -1.89 -7.85
CA ASN A 292 17.57 -1.04 -7.90
C ASN A 292 17.46 -0.13 -6.67
N LYS A 293 17.32 1.19 -6.89
CA LYS A 293 17.28 2.20 -5.81
C LYS A 293 16.11 2.01 -4.84
N ASN A 294 14.93 1.67 -5.35
CA ASN A 294 13.72 1.50 -4.53
C ASN A 294 13.85 0.24 -3.67
N VAL A 295 14.37 -0.86 -4.23
CA VAL A 295 14.65 -2.10 -3.48
C VAL A 295 15.69 -1.84 -2.39
N LYS A 296 16.80 -1.15 -2.70
CA LYS A 296 17.80 -0.75 -1.70
C LYS A 296 17.21 0.06 -0.55
N ALA A 297 16.33 1.01 -0.86
CA ALA A 297 15.66 1.82 0.15
C ALA A 297 14.72 0.96 1.01
N ARG A 298 13.94 0.06 0.37
CA ARG A 298 13.00 -0.81 1.06
C ARG A 298 13.69 -1.84 1.95
N LEU A 299 14.79 -2.44 1.52
CA LEU A 299 15.57 -3.40 2.31
C LEU A 299 16.16 -2.80 3.60
N LYS A 300 16.32 -1.46 3.68
CA LYS A 300 16.74 -0.77 4.91
C LYS A 300 15.61 -0.63 5.94
N ALA A 301 14.36 -0.84 5.55
CA ALA A 301 13.23 -0.76 6.47
C ALA A 301 13.31 -1.88 7.52
N ARG A 302 12.89 -1.56 8.75
CA ARG A 302 12.89 -2.50 9.89
C ARG A 302 11.68 -3.44 9.80
N GLU A 303 11.72 -4.36 8.85
CA GLU A 303 10.72 -5.39 8.60
C GLU A 303 11.32 -6.78 8.78
N PRO A 304 10.58 -7.74 9.37
CA PRO A 304 11.07 -9.12 9.52
C PRO A 304 11.44 -9.77 8.20
N GLN A 305 10.61 -9.61 7.17
CA GLN A 305 10.86 -10.15 5.82
C GLN A 305 12.21 -9.68 5.27
N ASN A 306 12.60 -8.41 5.44
CA ASN A 306 13.91 -7.92 5.01
C ASN A 306 15.06 -8.64 5.71
N LYS A 307 14.89 -9.00 6.99
CA LYS A 307 15.90 -9.76 7.72
C LYS A 307 16.05 -11.16 7.16
N THR A 308 14.93 -11.81 6.80
CA THR A 308 14.99 -13.15 6.17
C THR A 308 15.65 -13.08 4.79
N ILE A 309 15.31 -12.08 3.96
CA ILE A 309 15.95 -11.85 2.65
C ILE A 309 17.48 -11.69 2.80
N LEU A 310 17.90 -10.81 3.72
CA LEU A 310 19.32 -10.54 3.95
C LEU A 310 20.04 -11.74 4.56
N ALA A 311 19.39 -12.53 5.41
CA ALA A 311 19.97 -13.74 5.97
C ALA A 311 20.22 -14.80 4.88
N VAL A 312 19.25 -15.04 3.98
CA VAL A 312 19.44 -15.97 2.87
C VAL A 312 20.59 -15.51 1.95
N TYR A 313 20.65 -14.21 1.64
CA TYR A 313 21.74 -13.62 0.87
C TYR A 313 23.11 -13.80 1.54
N GLU A 314 23.24 -13.51 2.84
CA GLU A 314 24.50 -13.69 3.58
C GLU A 314 24.90 -15.17 3.64
N TRP A 315 23.94 -16.08 3.82
CA TRP A 315 24.21 -17.51 3.86
C TRP A 315 24.63 -18.07 2.49
N ARG A 316 23.78 -17.89 1.46
CA ARG A 316 23.94 -18.60 0.18
C ARG A 316 24.89 -17.88 -0.79
N VAL A 317 24.88 -16.54 -0.82
CA VAL A 317 25.69 -15.75 -1.77
C VAL A 317 27.03 -15.33 -1.16
N LYS A 318 27.03 -14.95 0.15
CA LYS A 318 28.25 -14.53 0.84
C LYS A 318 28.94 -15.64 1.63
N ASN A 319 28.35 -16.82 1.66
CA ASN A 319 28.86 -18.01 2.37
C ASN A 319 29.19 -17.73 3.86
N ASN A 320 28.30 -16.95 4.53
CA ASN A 320 28.45 -16.56 5.93
C ASN A 320 27.25 -17.00 6.79
N PRO A 321 27.15 -18.31 7.12
CA PRO A 321 26.01 -18.85 7.86
C PRO A 321 25.87 -18.28 9.27
N GLN A 322 26.95 -17.96 9.97
CA GLN A 322 26.92 -17.39 11.33
C GLN A 322 26.28 -16.00 11.33
N LYS A 323 26.65 -15.16 10.35
CA LYS A 323 26.02 -13.84 10.18
C LYS A 323 24.56 -13.96 9.79
N ALA A 324 24.22 -14.93 8.95
CA ALA A 324 22.83 -15.20 8.59
C ALA A 324 21.96 -15.54 9.79
N LEU A 325 22.43 -16.42 10.69
CA LEU A 325 21.73 -16.77 11.94
C LEU A 325 21.54 -15.54 12.85
N ALA A 326 22.55 -14.67 12.98
CA ALA A 326 22.44 -13.44 13.74
C ALA A 326 21.36 -12.49 13.16
N ILE A 327 21.28 -12.37 11.83
CA ILE A 327 20.26 -11.56 11.15
C ILE A 327 18.85 -12.16 11.34
N LEU A 328 18.69 -13.49 11.30
CA LEU A 328 17.40 -14.13 11.59
C LEU A 328 16.93 -13.85 13.01
N GLU A 329 17.82 -13.89 13.98
CA GLU A 329 17.51 -13.56 15.37
C GLU A 329 17.08 -12.07 15.53
N GLU A 330 17.73 -11.15 14.79
CA GLU A 330 17.25 -9.76 14.70
C GLU A 330 15.83 -9.68 14.09
N GLY A 331 15.55 -10.48 13.06
CA GLY A 331 14.23 -10.60 12.44
C GLY A 331 13.17 -11.05 13.44
N ARG A 332 13.47 -12.07 14.25
CA ARG A 332 12.59 -12.63 15.29
C ARG A 332 12.20 -11.56 16.33
N LYS A 333 13.15 -10.71 16.76
CA LYS A 333 12.90 -9.60 17.70
C LYS A 333 11.94 -8.54 17.18
N ILE A 334 11.81 -8.39 15.86
CA ILE A 334 10.96 -7.36 15.24
C ILE A 334 9.70 -7.92 14.58
N LEU A 335 9.30 -9.18 14.80
CA LEU A 335 8.08 -9.79 14.28
C LEU A 335 6.79 -8.99 14.59
N HIS A 336 6.81 -8.19 15.67
CA HIS A 336 5.70 -7.30 16.01
C HIS A 336 5.49 -6.16 15.00
N ARG A 337 6.45 -5.92 14.09
CA ARG A 337 6.40 -4.88 13.04
C ARG A 337 5.82 -5.39 11.72
N SER A 338 5.52 -6.67 11.59
CA SER A 338 4.84 -7.21 10.40
C SER A 338 3.52 -6.47 10.14
N PRO A 339 3.15 -6.20 8.88
CA PRO A 339 2.02 -5.32 8.55
C PRO A 339 0.68 -5.82 9.09
N HIS A 340 0.47 -7.13 9.15
CA HIS A 340 -0.72 -7.78 9.68
C HIS A 340 -0.39 -9.14 10.31
N LEU A 341 -1.36 -9.75 10.98
CA LEU A 341 -1.14 -10.98 11.75
C LEU A 341 -0.71 -12.16 10.87
N TYR A 342 -1.28 -12.31 9.68
CA TYR A 342 -0.88 -13.36 8.74
C TYR A 342 0.58 -13.17 8.28
N ALA A 343 0.98 -11.95 7.91
CA ALA A 343 2.38 -11.69 7.57
C ALA A 343 3.33 -12.04 8.72
N LYS A 344 2.96 -11.74 9.98
CA LYS A 344 3.75 -12.15 11.15
C LYS A 344 3.93 -13.67 11.21
N ILE A 345 2.86 -14.43 10.98
CA ILE A 345 2.89 -15.90 10.98
C ILE A 345 3.82 -16.42 9.87
N ILE A 346 3.71 -15.85 8.68
CA ILE A 346 4.56 -16.24 7.53
C ILE A 346 6.02 -15.85 7.77
N ASP A 347 6.29 -14.64 8.24
CA ASP A 347 7.65 -14.19 8.59
C ASP A 347 8.30 -15.13 9.60
N GLU A 348 7.59 -15.55 10.65
CA GLU A 348 8.07 -16.49 11.67
C GLU A 348 8.34 -17.88 11.08
N LYS A 349 7.44 -18.39 10.23
CA LYS A 349 7.64 -19.66 9.51
C LYS A 349 8.90 -19.61 8.65
N TYR A 350 9.11 -18.53 7.89
CA TYR A 350 10.31 -18.38 7.05
C TYR A 350 11.58 -18.29 7.88
N ILE A 351 11.60 -17.52 8.97
CA ILE A 351 12.75 -17.44 9.89
C ILE A 351 13.12 -18.85 10.37
N ASN A 352 12.13 -19.60 10.88
CA ASN A 352 12.36 -20.95 11.42
C ASN A 352 12.85 -21.93 10.33
N TYR A 353 12.26 -21.85 9.13
CA TYR A 353 12.65 -22.69 8.00
C TYR A 353 14.10 -22.43 7.55
N ILE A 354 14.46 -21.18 7.33
CA ILE A 354 15.82 -20.82 6.90
C ILE A 354 16.85 -21.15 8.00
N GLU A 355 16.52 -20.89 9.27
CA GLU A 355 17.36 -21.27 10.40
C GLU A 355 17.63 -22.78 10.43
N SER A 356 16.61 -23.62 10.23
CA SER A 356 16.77 -25.07 10.18
C SER A 356 17.67 -25.53 9.06
N LEU A 357 17.56 -24.92 7.86
CA LEU A 357 18.43 -25.26 6.72
C LEU A 357 19.89 -24.90 6.99
N ILE A 358 20.14 -23.70 7.56
CA ILE A 358 21.51 -23.26 7.89
C ILE A 358 22.13 -24.17 8.94
N THR A 359 21.38 -24.51 10.00
CA THR A 359 21.85 -25.36 11.11
C THR A 359 22.20 -26.76 10.61
N SER A 360 21.33 -27.37 9.80
CA SER A 360 21.58 -28.69 9.21
C SER A 360 22.81 -28.70 8.32
N GLU A 361 23.06 -27.62 7.54
CA GLU A 361 24.27 -27.52 6.70
C GLU A 361 25.56 -27.41 7.55
N ILE A 362 25.49 -26.66 8.67
CA ILE A 362 26.64 -26.53 9.59
C ILE A 362 26.96 -27.88 10.23
N GLU A 363 25.94 -28.63 10.70
CA GLU A 363 26.07 -29.92 11.34
C GLU A 363 26.67 -30.99 10.38
N GLN A 364 26.33 -30.93 9.09
CA GLN A 364 26.89 -31.83 8.07
C GLN A 364 28.36 -31.55 7.71
N LYS A 365 28.86 -30.35 8.04
CA LYS A 365 30.26 -29.95 7.77
C LYS A 365 31.21 -30.20 8.95
N ILE A 366 30.66 -30.56 10.12
CA ILE A 366 31.39 -30.98 11.33
C ILE A 366 31.59 -32.50 11.34
#